data_a2ae3346884946ba98aac3c09e2a29ba
#
_entry.id   a2ae3346884946ba98aac3c09e2a29ba
#
_cell.length_a   1.000
_cell.length_b   1.000
_cell.length_c   1.000
_cell.angle_alpha   90.00
_cell.angle_beta   90.00
_cell.angle_gamma   90.00
#
_symmetry.space_group_name_H-M   'P 1'
#
loop_
_entity.id
_entity.type
_entity.pdbx_description
1 polymer ?
#
loop_
_entity_poly.entity_id
_entity_poly.type
_entity_poly.pdbx_seq_one_letter_code
_entity_poly.pdbx_strand_id
1 'polypeptide(L)'
;MAINEQLDTLYKLKKELEKSNNRPLINTINQVIKKVYLNQYTATFVGHFSAGKSTLINLLLEQDILPSSPVPTTSNTAIVSVAKEDEIIANLTQQQYTKLKTYNDVKQMNRQNVDVESIEINFPSNKFNLGFTFQDTPGVDSNVATHQSSTEQFMYTSNLLFYTVDYNHVQSALNFKFMKRINEVGIPIIFVINQIDKHNEEEITFETFKSRVEKSIKDWDIKLQDTYYVSKFDHPQNEIDKLSNFLVFMDQHRESTEDYVNRTIQFITDAQYIYIQNEMQSILDTLQINEEQFEEAYIQFQQNQEVSAEAQLLNDSNQLFNYLKQKRKDILDNAYIMTYDMRESLRNYL
;
A
#
# COMPACT_ATOMS: atom_id res chain seq x y z
N MET A 1 -8.22 -1.08 26.97
CA MET A 1 -9.57 -1.40 26.43
C MET A 1 -9.67 -1.02 24.96
N ALA A 2 -9.35 0.20 24.55
CA ALA A 2 -9.52 0.65 23.16
C ALA A 2 -8.79 -0.21 22.08
N ILE A 3 -7.53 -0.58 22.29
CA ILE A 3 -6.77 -1.38 21.30
C ILE A 3 -7.39 -2.75 21.04
N ASN A 4 -7.90 -3.44 22.06
CA ASN A 4 -8.54 -4.75 21.88
C ASN A 4 -9.82 -4.67 21.05
N GLU A 5 -10.61 -3.60 21.24
CA GLU A 5 -11.83 -3.37 20.47
C GLU A 5 -11.52 -3.09 19.00
N GLN A 6 -10.47 -2.31 18.73
CA GLN A 6 -10.00 -2.05 17.37
C GLN A 6 -9.47 -3.31 16.68
N LEU A 7 -8.72 -4.14 17.40
CA LEU A 7 -8.25 -5.43 16.90
C LEU A 7 -9.41 -6.40 16.60
N ASP A 8 -10.43 -6.46 17.46
CA ASP A 8 -11.63 -7.27 17.23
C ASP A 8 -12.37 -6.83 15.96
N THR A 9 -12.49 -5.51 15.75
CA THR A 9 -13.14 -4.96 14.56
C THR A 9 -12.36 -5.32 13.28
N LEU A 10 -11.05 -5.14 13.28
CA LEU A 10 -10.19 -5.52 12.16
C LEU A 10 -10.22 -7.04 11.91
N TYR A 11 -10.28 -7.85 12.95
CA TYR A 11 -10.37 -9.30 12.81
C TYR A 11 -11.71 -9.74 12.19
N LYS A 12 -12.83 -9.10 12.56
CA LYS A 12 -14.12 -9.33 11.93
C LYS A 12 -14.09 -8.96 10.44
N LEU A 13 -13.54 -7.79 10.10
CA LEU A 13 -13.38 -7.38 8.71
C LEU A 13 -12.50 -8.38 7.93
N LYS A 14 -11.40 -8.85 8.51
CA LYS A 14 -10.58 -9.91 7.91
C LYS A 14 -11.38 -11.15 7.58
N LYS A 15 -12.24 -11.61 8.51
CA LYS A 15 -13.10 -12.78 8.29
C LYS A 15 -14.09 -12.60 7.13
N GLU A 16 -14.60 -11.38 6.94
CA GLU A 16 -15.44 -11.08 5.77
C GLU A 16 -14.62 -11.08 4.47
N LEU A 17 -13.43 -10.50 4.49
CA LEU A 17 -12.52 -10.49 3.34
C LEU A 17 -12.07 -11.90 2.92
N GLU A 18 -11.88 -12.81 3.89
CA GLU A 18 -11.52 -14.21 3.61
C GLU A 18 -12.61 -14.93 2.77
N LYS A 19 -13.87 -14.51 2.84
CA LYS A 19 -14.97 -15.06 2.02
C LYS A 19 -14.85 -14.67 0.55
N SER A 20 -14.21 -13.54 0.23
CA SER A 20 -14.11 -13.00 -1.12
C SER A 20 -12.86 -13.44 -1.89
N ASN A 21 -11.96 -14.20 -1.26
CA ASN A 21 -10.67 -14.63 -1.83
C ASN A 21 -9.78 -13.50 -2.39
N ASN A 22 -10.00 -12.26 -1.97
CA ASN A 22 -9.16 -11.11 -2.32
C ASN A 22 -7.84 -11.15 -1.54
N ARG A 23 -6.90 -12.01 -1.98
CA ARG A 23 -5.63 -12.25 -1.28
C ARG A 23 -4.79 -10.98 -1.05
N PRO A 24 -4.67 -10.05 -2.01
CA PRO A 24 -3.95 -8.80 -1.77
C PRO A 24 -4.51 -8.03 -0.58
N LEU A 25 -5.83 -7.90 -0.49
CA LEU A 25 -6.48 -7.15 0.58
C LEU A 25 -6.44 -7.88 1.93
N ILE A 26 -6.50 -9.23 1.91
CA ILE A 26 -6.29 -10.07 3.10
C ILE A 26 -4.86 -9.88 3.65
N ASN A 27 -3.86 -9.79 2.79
CA ASN A 27 -2.49 -9.49 3.21
C ASN A 27 -2.38 -8.09 3.81
N THR A 28 -3.03 -7.11 3.19
CA THR A 28 -3.09 -5.73 3.68
C THR A 28 -3.69 -5.66 5.07
N ILE A 29 -4.84 -6.27 5.32
CA ILE A 29 -5.48 -6.24 6.65
C ILE A 29 -4.64 -6.95 7.70
N ASN A 30 -3.90 -7.99 7.35
CA ASN A 30 -2.96 -8.63 8.27
C ASN A 30 -1.84 -7.66 8.71
N GLN A 31 -1.32 -6.85 7.78
CA GLN A 31 -0.32 -5.81 8.10
C GLN A 31 -0.92 -4.71 8.98
N VAL A 32 -2.15 -4.29 8.72
CA VAL A 32 -2.88 -3.31 9.55
C VAL A 32 -3.09 -3.86 10.97
N ILE A 33 -3.53 -5.10 11.12
CA ILE A 33 -3.67 -5.77 12.42
C ILE A 33 -2.33 -5.81 13.17
N LYS A 34 -1.23 -6.20 12.49
CA LYS A 34 0.11 -6.21 13.08
C LYS A 34 0.52 -4.82 13.55
N LYS A 35 0.33 -3.80 12.73
CA LYS A 35 0.62 -2.40 13.05
C LYS A 35 -0.13 -1.92 14.30
N VAL A 36 -1.44 -2.17 14.37
CA VAL A 36 -2.28 -1.78 15.50
C VAL A 36 -1.86 -2.54 16.77
N TYR A 37 -1.58 -3.84 16.65
CA TYR A 37 -1.10 -4.66 17.77
C TYR A 37 0.24 -4.15 18.34
N LEU A 38 1.17 -3.75 17.46
CA LEU A 38 2.46 -3.20 17.84
C LEU A 38 2.42 -1.70 18.20
N ASN A 39 1.24 -1.07 18.14
CA ASN A 39 1.03 0.36 18.39
C ASN A 39 2.00 1.24 17.55
N GLN A 40 2.16 0.91 16.28
CA GLN A 40 3.05 1.63 15.37
C GLN A 40 2.41 2.88 14.79
N TYR A 41 3.17 3.97 14.73
CA TYR A 41 2.85 5.19 13.98
C TYR A 41 3.84 5.33 12.83
N THR A 42 3.35 5.22 11.59
CA THR A 42 4.20 4.98 10.42
C THR A 42 4.30 6.20 9.52
N ALA A 43 5.53 6.65 9.30
CA ALA A 43 5.93 7.61 8.27
C ALA A 43 6.48 6.85 7.07
N THR A 44 5.75 6.86 5.96
CA THR A 44 6.11 6.10 4.75
C THR A 44 6.73 7.00 3.71
N PHE A 45 7.90 6.62 3.19
CA PHE A 45 8.64 7.32 2.16
C PHE A 45 8.48 6.63 0.81
N VAL A 46 7.89 7.34 -0.14
CA VAL A 46 7.56 6.87 -1.48
C VAL A 46 8.24 7.78 -2.50
N GLY A 47 8.56 7.26 -3.68
CA GLY A 47 9.15 8.04 -4.76
C GLY A 47 10.02 7.15 -5.65
N HIS A 48 10.54 7.70 -6.72
CA HIS A 48 11.36 6.95 -7.67
C HIS A 48 12.68 6.43 -7.04
N PHE A 49 13.32 5.50 -7.73
CA PHE A 49 14.49 4.78 -7.18
C PHE A 49 15.60 5.72 -6.71
N SER A 50 15.96 6.72 -7.49
CA SER A 50 17.08 7.66 -7.20
C SER A 50 16.69 8.85 -6.33
N ALA A 51 15.46 8.93 -5.82
CA ALA A 51 14.99 10.06 -5.00
C ALA A 51 15.75 10.22 -3.67
N GLY A 52 16.50 9.21 -3.24
CA GLY A 52 17.31 9.25 -2.02
C GLY A 52 16.54 9.00 -0.74
N LYS A 53 15.43 8.24 -0.79
CA LYS A 53 14.57 7.90 0.36
C LYS A 53 15.35 7.31 1.53
N SER A 54 16.09 6.23 1.31
CA SER A 54 16.88 5.55 2.37
C SER A 54 17.92 6.49 2.99
N THR A 55 18.59 7.31 2.18
CA THR A 55 19.55 8.32 2.65
C THR A 55 18.87 9.38 3.50
N LEU A 56 17.68 9.83 3.07
CA LEU A 56 16.91 10.82 3.81
C LEU A 56 16.42 10.26 5.16
N ILE A 57 15.95 9.01 5.19
CA ILE A 57 15.57 8.34 6.43
C ILE A 57 16.76 8.23 7.38
N ASN A 58 17.94 7.81 6.91
CA ASN A 58 19.14 7.76 7.74
C ASN A 58 19.51 9.14 8.30
N LEU A 59 19.38 10.19 7.50
CA LEU A 59 19.65 11.56 7.93
C LEU A 59 18.65 12.02 9.03
N LEU A 60 17.38 11.71 8.87
CA LEU A 60 16.33 12.02 9.86
C LEU A 60 16.48 11.22 11.16
N LEU A 61 16.99 10.00 11.07
CA LEU A 61 17.30 9.13 12.20
C LEU A 61 18.63 9.50 12.87
N GLU A 62 19.50 10.27 12.19
CA GLU A 62 20.89 10.55 12.61
C GLU A 62 21.73 9.27 12.78
N GLN A 63 21.40 8.23 12.02
CA GLN A 63 22.02 6.91 12.07
C GLN A 63 22.03 6.25 10.67
N ASP A 64 23.12 5.59 10.31
CA ASP A 64 23.26 4.86 9.04
C ASP A 64 22.69 3.43 9.17
N ILE A 65 21.37 3.31 9.27
CA ILE A 65 20.65 2.04 9.43
C ILE A 65 20.39 1.38 8.08
N LEU A 66 19.88 2.17 7.12
CA LEU A 66 19.55 1.69 5.78
C LEU A 66 20.75 1.81 4.83
N PRO A 67 20.94 0.88 3.89
CA PRO A 67 22.02 0.99 2.92
C PRO A 67 21.77 2.18 2.00
N SER A 68 22.73 3.10 1.94
CA SER A 68 22.67 4.32 1.12
C SER A 68 23.23 4.14 -0.31
N SER A 69 23.55 2.91 -0.72
CA SER A 69 24.10 2.61 -2.05
C SER A 69 23.02 2.06 -2.96
N PRO A 70 22.99 2.47 -4.24
CA PRO A 70 22.07 1.93 -5.23
C PRO A 70 22.47 0.51 -5.65
N VAL A 71 22.49 -0.42 -4.72
CA VAL A 71 22.54 -1.84 -5.07
C VAL A 71 21.10 -2.23 -5.39
N PRO A 72 20.83 -3.00 -6.46
CA PRO A 72 19.47 -3.46 -6.80
C PRO A 72 18.90 -4.45 -5.76
N THR A 73 19.14 -4.23 -4.49
CA THR A 73 18.66 -5.03 -3.36
C THR A 73 17.40 -4.45 -2.73
N THR A 74 16.92 -3.32 -3.19
CA THR A 74 15.70 -2.68 -2.68
C THR A 74 14.47 -3.04 -3.52
N SER A 75 14.32 -4.32 -3.88
CA SER A 75 13.01 -4.84 -4.26
C SER A 75 12.09 -4.97 -3.04
N ASN A 76 12.64 -4.83 -1.82
CA ASN A 76 11.97 -5.14 -0.58
C ASN A 76 11.71 -3.87 0.24
N THR A 77 10.54 -3.78 0.84
CA THR A 77 10.22 -2.70 1.79
C THR A 77 11.06 -2.86 3.05
N ALA A 78 11.71 -1.78 3.51
CA ALA A 78 12.36 -1.73 4.80
C ALA A 78 11.48 -0.99 5.81
N ILE A 79 11.27 -1.59 6.98
CA ILE A 79 10.45 -1.06 8.08
C ILE A 79 11.38 -0.83 9.27
N VAL A 80 11.66 0.42 9.60
CA VAL A 80 12.58 0.82 10.67
C VAL A 80 11.77 1.37 11.83
N SER A 81 11.69 0.63 12.93
CA SER A 81 10.83 0.95 14.07
C SER A 81 11.63 1.27 15.33
N VAL A 82 11.19 2.30 16.04
CA VAL A 82 11.74 2.61 17.37
C VAL A 82 11.25 1.57 18.38
N ALA A 83 12.17 0.82 18.95
CA ALA A 83 11.93 -0.25 19.90
C ALA A 83 12.87 -0.17 21.10
N LYS A 84 12.70 -1.05 22.08
CA LYS A 84 13.58 -1.09 23.27
C LYS A 84 14.91 -1.76 23.00
N GLU A 85 14.94 -2.69 22.05
CA GLU A 85 16.09 -3.54 21.74
C GLU A 85 16.36 -3.51 20.24
N ASP A 86 17.63 -3.68 19.88
CA ASP A 86 18.05 -3.84 18.49
C ASP A 86 17.67 -5.22 17.97
N GLU A 87 17.01 -5.28 16.85
CA GLU A 87 16.66 -6.52 16.18
C GLU A 87 16.51 -6.32 14.67
N ILE A 88 17.00 -7.25 13.88
CA ILE A 88 16.79 -7.24 12.42
C ILE A 88 16.12 -8.55 12.03
N ILE A 89 14.98 -8.45 11.35
CA ILE A 89 14.17 -9.58 10.91
C ILE A 89 13.96 -9.47 9.40
N ALA A 90 14.27 -10.53 8.66
CA ALA A 90 13.85 -10.68 7.28
C ALA A 90 12.57 -11.52 7.24
N ASN A 91 11.50 -10.94 6.71
CA ASN A 91 10.26 -11.64 6.42
C ASN A 91 10.37 -12.28 5.04
N LEU A 92 10.09 -13.56 4.96
CA LEU A 92 10.18 -14.37 3.77
C LEU A 92 8.78 -14.71 3.27
N THR A 93 8.70 -15.19 2.04
CA THR A 93 7.46 -15.74 1.49
C THR A 93 6.90 -16.85 2.39
N GLN A 94 5.59 -17.10 2.31
CA GLN A 94 4.88 -18.11 3.11
C GLN A 94 4.87 -17.84 4.62
N GLN A 95 4.91 -16.58 5.05
CA GLN A 95 4.84 -16.17 6.46
C GLN A 95 6.01 -16.70 7.32
N GLN A 96 7.13 -17.01 6.70
CA GLN A 96 8.36 -17.36 7.41
C GLN A 96 9.16 -16.10 7.74
N TYR A 97 9.98 -16.17 8.75
CA TYR A 97 10.91 -15.08 9.08
C TYR A 97 12.24 -15.64 9.61
N THR A 98 13.28 -14.85 9.47
CA THR A 98 14.59 -15.17 10.06
C THR A 98 15.20 -13.92 10.70
N LYS A 99 15.86 -14.13 11.86
CA LYS A 99 16.62 -13.06 12.52
C LYS A 99 17.99 -12.93 11.87
N LEU A 100 18.39 -11.71 11.62
CA LEU A 100 19.67 -11.37 11.02
C LEU A 100 20.56 -10.69 12.06
N LYS A 101 21.89 -10.82 11.90
CA LYS A 101 22.85 -10.11 12.75
C LYS A 101 23.13 -8.71 12.23
N THR A 102 23.14 -8.55 10.91
CA THR A 102 23.42 -7.27 10.24
C THR A 102 22.54 -7.13 9.00
N TYR A 103 22.34 -5.89 8.55
CA TYR A 103 21.64 -5.63 7.28
C TYR A 103 22.37 -6.26 6.07
N ASN A 104 23.68 -6.41 6.14
CA ASN A 104 24.46 -7.04 5.07
C ASN A 104 24.11 -8.52 4.85
N ASP A 105 23.54 -9.21 5.85
CA ASP A 105 23.12 -10.59 5.73
C ASP A 105 21.96 -10.73 4.72
N VAL A 106 21.14 -9.69 4.55
CA VAL A 106 20.11 -9.63 3.50
C VAL A 106 20.70 -9.75 2.10
N LYS A 107 21.89 -9.14 1.86
CA LYS A 107 22.57 -9.26 0.56
C LYS A 107 23.01 -10.69 0.26
N GLN A 108 23.33 -11.46 1.28
CA GLN A 108 23.69 -12.87 1.13
C GLN A 108 22.44 -13.72 0.82
N MET A 109 21.31 -13.45 1.46
CA MET A 109 20.05 -14.14 1.19
C MET A 109 19.60 -13.91 -0.26
N ASN A 110 19.64 -12.68 -0.75
CA ASN A 110 19.31 -12.35 -2.14
C ASN A 110 20.21 -13.05 -3.15
N ARG A 111 21.50 -13.24 -2.84
CA ARG A 111 22.43 -14.01 -3.68
C ARG A 111 22.13 -15.52 -3.68
N GLN A 112 21.46 -16.02 -2.66
CA GLN A 112 21.03 -17.42 -2.53
C GLN A 112 19.63 -17.67 -3.10
N ASN A 113 19.04 -16.70 -3.81
CA ASN A 113 17.67 -16.75 -4.33
C ASN A 113 16.61 -16.98 -3.24
N VAL A 114 16.83 -16.47 -2.04
CA VAL A 114 15.82 -16.47 -0.98
C VAL A 114 14.97 -15.23 -1.18
N ASP A 115 13.68 -15.43 -1.43
CA ASP A 115 12.71 -14.35 -1.63
C ASP A 115 12.39 -13.68 -0.29
N VAL A 116 12.95 -12.48 -0.08
CA VAL A 116 12.68 -11.63 1.07
C VAL A 116 11.56 -10.66 0.72
N GLU A 117 10.46 -10.66 1.45
CA GLU A 117 9.32 -9.75 1.22
C GLU A 117 9.55 -8.37 1.85
N SER A 118 10.04 -8.35 3.09
CA SER A 118 10.34 -7.11 3.80
C SER A 118 11.43 -7.32 4.85
N ILE A 119 12.04 -6.21 5.27
CA ILE A 119 13.05 -6.21 6.32
C ILE A 119 12.55 -5.31 7.44
N GLU A 120 12.46 -5.84 8.63
CA GLU A 120 12.11 -5.10 9.84
C GLU A 120 13.38 -4.86 10.67
N ILE A 121 13.60 -3.60 11.02
CA ILE A 121 14.75 -3.16 11.82
C ILE A 121 14.19 -2.44 13.04
N ASN A 122 14.40 -3.00 14.19
CA ASN A 122 14.08 -2.39 15.47
C ASN A 122 15.34 -1.77 16.05
N PHE A 123 15.23 -0.56 16.59
CA PHE A 123 16.38 0.12 17.21
C PHE A 123 15.92 1.07 18.33
N PRO A 124 16.74 1.31 19.38
CA PRO A 124 16.44 2.29 20.39
C PRO A 124 16.70 3.71 19.88
N SER A 125 15.81 4.66 20.24
CA SER A 125 15.96 6.08 19.90
C SER A 125 15.63 6.97 21.08
N ASN A 126 16.36 8.06 21.21
CA ASN A 126 16.05 9.15 22.14
C ASN A 126 15.28 10.29 21.49
N LYS A 127 15.16 10.26 20.15
CA LYS A 127 14.53 11.32 19.36
C LYS A 127 13.04 11.07 19.12
N PHE A 128 12.68 9.81 18.92
CA PHE A 128 11.30 9.38 18.63
C PHE A 128 10.79 8.42 19.71
N ASN A 129 9.49 8.43 19.94
CA ASN A 129 8.84 7.55 20.90
C ASN A 129 8.74 6.10 20.37
N LEU A 130 8.60 5.15 21.30
CA LEU A 130 8.38 3.74 20.96
C LEU A 130 7.24 3.57 19.95
N GLY A 131 7.47 2.70 18.95
CA GLY A 131 6.52 2.42 17.88
C GLY A 131 6.48 3.46 16.77
N PHE A 132 7.28 4.55 16.83
CA PHE A 132 7.45 5.40 15.64
C PHE A 132 8.21 4.61 14.58
N THR A 133 7.67 4.59 13.36
CA THR A 133 8.15 3.68 12.32
C THR A 133 8.38 4.44 11.02
N PHE A 134 9.56 4.25 10.43
CA PHE A 134 9.88 4.70 9.07
C PHE A 134 9.72 3.52 8.12
N GLN A 135 9.01 3.75 7.04
CA GLN A 135 8.85 2.74 6.00
C GLN A 135 9.50 3.24 4.71
N ASP A 136 10.58 2.58 4.29
CA ASP A 136 11.25 2.82 3.02
C ASP A 136 10.69 1.87 1.96
N THR A 137 10.06 2.43 0.92
CA THR A 137 9.44 1.62 -0.14
C THR A 137 10.36 1.48 -1.35
N PRO A 138 10.22 0.39 -2.12
CA PRO A 138 10.84 0.30 -3.44
C PRO A 138 10.48 1.48 -4.34
N GLY A 139 11.35 1.83 -5.28
CA GLY A 139 11.06 2.91 -6.24
C GLY A 139 9.86 2.60 -7.12
N VAL A 140 9.01 3.60 -7.38
CA VAL A 140 7.78 3.47 -8.17
C VAL A 140 8.01 3.34 -9.68
N ASP A 141 9.24 3.50 -10.15
CA ASP A 141 9.60 3.49 -11.59
C ASP A 141 9.83 2.10 -12.18
N SER A 142 9.77 1.05 -11.37
CA SER A 142 9.95 -0.30 -11.87
C SER A 142 8.69 -0.75 -12.62
N ASN A 143 8.82 -0.94 -13.92
CA ASN A 143 7.78 -1.41 -14.86
C ASN A 143 7.24 -2.83 -14.57
N VAL A 144 7.40 -3.34 -13.37
CA VAL A 144 6.94 -4.67 -12.99
C VAL A 144 5.59 -4.54 -12.28
N ALA A 145 4.56 -5.21 -12.80
CA ALA A 145 3.20 -5.21 -12.23
C ALA A 145 3.17 -5.57 -10.72
N THR A 146 4.15 -6.33 -10.25
CA THR A 146 4.36 -6.65 -8.84
C THR A 146 4.66 -5.42 -7.96
N HIS A 147 5.19 -4.33 -8.55
CA HIS A 147 5.47 -3.09 -7.80
C HIS A 147 4.25 -2.18 -7.68
N GLN A 148 3.26 -2.29 -8.57
CA GLN A 148 1.99 -1.55 -8.41
C GLN A 148 1.19 -2.09 -7.22
N SER A 149 1.10 -3.40 -7.05
CA SER A 149 0.39 -4.01 -5.92
C SER A 149 1.09 -3.75 -4.58
N SER A 150 2.42 -3.76 -4.53
CA SER A 150 3.18 -3.41 -3.33
C SER A 150 3.08 -1.91 -3.00
N THR A 151 2.95 -1.06 -4.03
CA THR A 151 2.78 0.39 -3.87
C THR A 151 1.43 0.75 -3.22
N GLU A 152 0.39 -0.01 -3.47
CA GLU A 152 -0.93 0.22 -2.88
C GLU A 152 -1.00 -0.24 -1.41
N GLN A 153 -0.29 -1.30 -1.04
CA GLN A 153 -0.32 -1.82 0.32
C GLN A 153 0.16 -0.82 1.39
N PHE A 154 1.17 0.01 1.10
CA PHE A 154 1.66 0.97 2.09
C PHE A 154 0.66 2.10 2.37
N MET A 155 -0.26 2.42 1.46
CA MET A 155 -1.28 3.45 1.71
C MET A 155 -2.13 3.11 2.94
N TYR A 156 -2.46 1.84 3.13
CA TYR A 156 -3.27 1.41 4.27
C TYR A 156 -2.48 1.36 5.59
N THR A 157 -1.16 1.21 5.52
CA THR A 157 -0.31 1.14 6.73
C THR A 157 0.31 2.47 7.12
N SER A 158 0.15 3.53 6.31
CA SER A 158 0.73 4.85 6.56
C SER A 158 -0.15 5.73 7.46
N ASN A 159 0.47 6.44 8.40
CA ASN A 159 -0.14 7.60 9.06
C ASN A 159 0.28 8.89 8.35
N LEU A 160 1.54 8.97 7.92
CA LEU A 160 2.11 10.08 7.16
C LEU A 160 2.74 9.53 5.89
N LEU A 161 2.51 10.18 4.76
CA LEU A 161 3.08 9.78 3.48
C LEU A 161 3.97 10.90 2.94
N PHE A 162 5.26 10.58 2.79
CA PHE A 162 6.29 11.46 2.24
C PHE A 162 6.55 11.06 0.79
N TYR A 163 6.06 11.86 -0.15
CA TYR A 163 6.38 11.67 -1.56
C TYR A 163 7.70 12.36 -1.88
N THR A 164 8.76 11.58 -2.08
CA THR A 164 10.12 12.07 -2.24
C THR A 164 10.55 12.02 -3.70
N VAL A 165 11.01 13.15 -4.22
CA VAL A 165 11.59 13.28 -5.56
C VAL A 165 12.97 13.93 -5.47
N ASP A 166 13.86 13.65 -6.42
CA ASP A 166 15.08 14.44 -6.54
C ASP A 166 14.84 15.74 -7.31
N TYR A 167 15.74 16.69 -7.13
CA TYR A 167 15.68 18.03 -7.72
C TYR A 167 15.42 18.03 -9.24
N ASN A 168 16.02 17.12 -9.99
CA ASN A 168 15.94 17.10 -11.46
C ASN A 168 14.60 16.53 -11.98
N HIS A 169 13.90 15.74 -11.19
CA HIS A 169 12.68 15.02 -11.60
C HIS A 169 11.38 15.55 -10.99
N VAL A 170 11.43 16.71 -10.32
CA VAL A 170 10.27 17.30 -9.60
C VAL A 170 9.04 17.42 -10.49
N GLN A 171 9.21 17.90 -11.73
CA GLN A 171 8.11 18.23 -12.64
C GLN A 171 7.71 17.07 -13.56
N SER A 172 8.05 15.83 -13.23
CA SER A 172 7.62 14.66 -13.99
C SER A 172 6.10 14.46 -13.88
N ALA A 173 5.42 14.34 -15.01
CA ALA A 173 3.99 14.05 -15.06
C ALA A 173 3.62 12.75 -14.33
N LEU A 174 4.54 11.79 -14.25
CA LEU A 174 4.36 10.54 -13.52
C LEU A 174 4.21 10.79 -12.01
N ASN A 175 5.04 11.69 -11.46
CA ASN A 175 4.98 12.07 -10.05
C ASN A 175 3.62 12.70 -9.69
N PHE A 176 3.17 13.64 -10.52
CA PHE A 176 1.89 14.32 -10.28
C PHE A 176 0.69 13.38 -10.43
N LYS A 177 0.68 12.48 -11.43
CA LYS A 177 -0.36 11.45 -11.56
C LYS A 177 -0.43 10.56 -10.33
N PHE A 178 0.72 10.15 -9.81
CA PHE A 178 0.78 9.32 -8.62
C PHE A 178 0.27 10.05 -7.37
N MET A 179 0.73 11.29 -7.12
CA MET A 179 0.24 12.10 -6.01
C MET A 179 -1.26 12.38 -6.11
N LYS A 180 -1.79 12.64 -7.32
CA LYS A 180 -3.23 12.82 -7.53
C LYS A 180 -4.02 11.59 -7.12
N ARG A 181 -3.57 10.40 -7.52
CA ARG A 181 -4.18 9.13 -7.12
C ARG A 181 -4.20 8.94 -5.59
N ILE A 182 -3.11 9.30 -4.90
CA ILE A 182 -3.06 9.25 -3.43
C ILE A 182 -4.06 10.25 -2.82
N ASN A 183 -4.19 11.44 -3.38
CA ASN A 183 -5.16 12.45 -2.93
C ASN A 183 -6.61 11.96 -3.09
N GLU A 184 -6.92 11.22 -4.16
CA GLU A 184 -8.25 10.63 -4.38
C GLU A 184 -8.61 9.63 -3.27
N VAL A 185 -7.63 8.95 -2.71
CA VAL A 185 -7.80 8.06 -1.55
C VAL A 185 -7.88 8.84 -0.22
N GLY A 186 -7.59 10.15 -0.21
CA GLY A 186 -7.70 11.00 0.96
C GLY A 186 -6.53 10.92 1.94
N ILE A 187 -5.38 10.37 1.55
CA ILE A 187 -4.18 10.28 2.39
C ILE A 187 -3.43 11.62 2.34
N PRO A 188 -3.06 12.22 3.50
CA PRO A 188 -2.25 13.41 3.53
C PRO A 188 -0.85 13.17 2.95
N ILE A 189 -0.45 14.01 1.98
CA ILE A 189 0.85 13.93 1.33
C ILE A 189 1.73 15.06 1.81
N ILE A 190 2.95 14.72 2.26
CA ILE A 190 4.04 15.64 2.46
C ILE A 190 4.98 15.49 1.25
N PHE A 191 5.19 16.58 0.51
CA PHE A 191 6.04 16.54 -0.67
C PHE A 191 7.48 16.89 -0.29
N VAL A 192 8.44 16.03 -0.62
CA VAL A 192 9.85 16.22 -0.28
C VAL A 192 10.68 16.29 -1.55
N ILE A 193 11.23 17.47 -1.81
CA ILE A 193 12.14 17.71 -2.92
C ILE A 193 13.57 17.60 -2.36
N ASN A 194 14.20 16.48 -2.66
CA ASN A 194 15.51 16.12 -2.17
C ASN A 194 16.63 16.50 -3.17
N GLN A 195 17.86 16.51 -2.68
CA GLN A 195 19.07 16.80 -3.48
C GLN A 195 19.06 18.23 -4.06
N ILE A 196 18.57 19.21 -3.31
CA ILE A 196 18.56 20.62 -3.72
C ILE A 196 19.98 21.23 -3.83
N ASP A 197 21.00 20.52 -3.34
CA ASP A 197 22.42 20.85 -3.58
C ASP A 197 22.80 20.82 -5.08
N LYS A 198 21.96 20.21 -5.92
CA LYS A 198 22.11 20.26 -7.39
C LYS A 198 21.56 21.53 -8.02
N HIS A 199 20.93 22.41 -7.23
CA HIS A 199 20.42 23.67 -7.73
C HIS A 199 21.53 24.60 -8.17
N ASN A 200 21.34 25.28 -9.30
CA ASN A 200 22.25 26.26 -9.82
C ASN A 200 21.57 27.63 -9.95
N GLU A 201 21.94 28.57 -9.07
CA GLU A 201 21.40 29.94 -9.04
C GLU A 201 21.73 30.74 -10.32
N GLU A 202 22.78 30.37 -11.08
CA GLU A 202 23.13 31.04 -12.34
C GLU A 202 22.13 30.71 -13.46
N GLU A 203 21.49 29.56 -13.40
CA GLU A 203 20.48 29.12 -14.38
C GLU A 203 19.09 29.65 -14.05
N ILE A 204 18.71 29.55 -12.78
CA ILE A 204 17.39 29.95 -12.28
C ILE A 204 17.49 30.24 -10.80
N THR A 205 16.84 31.31 -10.33
CA THR A 205 16.78 31.56 -8.87
C THR A 205 15.95 30.51 -8.14
N PHE A 206 16.32 30.19 -6.91
CA PHE A 206 15.59 29.20 -6.11
C PHE A 206 14.13 29.58 -5.89
N GLU A 207 13.83 30.86 -5.75
CA GLU A 207 12.45 31.37 -5.65
C GLU A 207 11.65 31.13 -6.94
N THR A 208 12.26 31.30 -8.09
CA THR A 208 11.60 30.99 -9.38
C THR A 208 11.37 29.48 -9.52
N PHE A 209 12.30 28.66 -9.05
CA PHE A 209 12.12 27.19 -9.02
C PHE A 209 10.95 26.81 -8.13
N LYS A 210 10.88 27.32 -6.88
CA LYS A 210 9.74 27.09 -5.97
C LYS A 210 8.41 27.47 -6.60
N SER A 211 8.33 28.67 -7.17
CA SER A 211 7.11 29.17 -7.84
C SER A 211 6.65 28.26 -8.98
N ARG A 212 7.58 27.68 -9.75
CA ARG A 212 7.26 26.71 -10.81
C ARG A 212 6.69 25.41 -10.23
N VAL A 213 7.28 24.91 -9.15
CA VAL A 213 6.81 23.71 -8.46
C VAL A 213 5.39 23.92 -7.91
N GLU A 214 5.16 25.02 -7.19
CA GLU A 214 3.85 25.39 -6.64
C GLU A 214 2.79 25.53 -7.73
N LYS A 215 3.15 26.17 -8.85
CA LYS A 215 2.26 26.28 -10.00
C LYS A 215 1.89 24.91 -10.56
N SER A 216 2.88 24.01 -10.73
CA SER A 216 2.62 22.66 -11.22
C SER A 216 1.70 21.87 -10.29
N ILE A 217 1.90 21.95 -8.97
CA ILE A 217 1.04 21.33 -7.96
C ILE A 217 -0.40 21.83 -8.11
N LYS A 218 -0.57 23.15 -8.26
CA LYS A 218 -1.87 23.79 -8.45
C LYS A 218 -2.53 23.40 -9.77
N ASP A 219 -1.76 23.39 -10.88
CA ASP A 219 -2.27 23.05 -12.21
C ASP A 219 -2.76 21.58 -12.26
N TRP A 220 -2.19 20.70 -11.44
CA TRP A 220 -2.61 19.30 -11.30
C TRP A 220 -3.69 19.08 -10.24
N ASP A 221 -4.13 20.15 -9.55
CA ASP A 221 -5.11 20.08 -8.45
C ASP A 221 -4.69 19.06 -7.35
N ILE A 222 -3.43 19.12 -6.93
CA ILE A 222 -2.88 18.26 -5.89
C ILE A 222 -2.93 18.99 -4.56
N LYS A 223 -3.52 18.35 -3.55
CA LYS A 223 -3.58 18.85 -2.17
C LYS A 223 -2.42 18.27 -1.39
N LEU A 224 -1.49 19.12 -0.98
CA LEU A 224 -0.37 18.75 -0.11
C LEU A 224 -0.63 19.27 1.31
N GLN A 225 -0.16 18.52 2.29
CA GLN A 225 -0.13 18.98 3.68
C GLN A 225 1.01 19.98 3.86
N ASP A 226 2.17 19.67 3.28
CA ASP A 226 3.36 20.55 3.31
C ASP A 226 4.32 20.18 2.17
N THR A 227 5.32 21.05 1.92
CA THR A 227 6.42 20.82 0.96
C THR A 227 7.74 21.19 1.60
N TYR A 228 8.73 20.29 1.54
CA TYR A 228 10.07 20.50 2.07
C TYR A 228 11.14 20.38 0.99
N TYR A 229 12.12 21.27 1.05
CA TYR A 229 13.27 21.31 0.18
C TYR A 229 14.50 20.88 0.97
N VAL A 230 15.05 19.70 0.67
CA VAL A 230 16.08 19.10 1.53
C VAL A 230 17.30 18.62 0.75
N SER A 231 18.41 18.51 1.45
CA SER A 231 19.65 17.90 0.96
C SER A 231 20.42 17.25 2.12
N LYS A 232 21.19 16.20 1.77
CA LYS A 232 22.22 15.66 2.67
C LYS A 232 23.41 16.62 2.82
N PHE A 233 23.63 17.47 1.82
CA PHE A 233 24.74 18.40 1.79
C PHE A 233 24.29 19.80 2.25
N ASP A 234 25.26 20.62 2.65
CA ASP A 234 24.98 21.98 3.07
C ASP A 234 24.43 22.82 1.90
N HIS A 235 23.33 23.51 2.15
CA HIS A 235 22.69 24.40 1.19
C HIS A 235 21.88 25.48 1.93
N PRO A 236 21.94 26.77 1.51
CA PRO A 236 21.27 27.86 2.22
C PRO A 236 19.76 27.69 2.40
N GLN A 237 19.12 26.95 1.50
CA GLN A 237 17.68 26.69 1.50
C GLN A 237 17.32 25.30 2.04
N ASN A 238 18.25 24.60 2.70
CA ASN A 238 18.00 23.26 3.22
C ASN A 238 17.05 23.30 4.41
N GLU A 239 15.95 22.59 4.31
CA GLU A 239 14.90 22.53 5.32
C GLU A 239 14.89 21.20 6.09
N ILE A 240 16.02 20.46 6.09
CA ILE A 240 16.10 19.16 6.77
C ILE A 240 15.75 19.24 8.26
N ASP A 241 16.17 20.30 8.93
CA ASP A 241 15.86 20.52 10.35
C ASP A 241 14.37 20.79 10.56
N LYS A 242 13.72 21.53 9.64
CA LYS A 242 12.27 21.75 9.69
C LYS A 242 11.51 20.45 9.51
N LEU A 243 11.91 19.62 8.53
CA LEU A 243 11.33 18.32 8.29
C LEU A 243 11.51 17.39 9.50
N SER A 244 12.70 17.40 10.10
CA SER A 244 13.00 16.64 11.31
C SER A 244 12.11 17.06 12.50
N ASN A 245 11.98 18.36 12.72
CA ASN A 245 11.12 18.92 13.77
C ASN A 245 9.64 18.61 13.51
N PHE A 246 9.19 18.65 12.26
CA PHE A 246 7.84 18.24 11.88
C PHE A 246 7.58 16.78 12.25
N LEU A 247 8.49 15.87 11.95
CA LEU A 247 8.34 14.44 12.32
C LEU A 247 8.28 14.23 13.84
N VAL A 248 9.13 14.93 14.61
CA VAL A 248 9.10 14.90 16.08
C VAL A 248 7.77 15.43 16.60
N PHE A 249 7.27 16.53 16.03
CA PHE A 249 5.96 17.07 16.38
C PHE A 249 4.83 16.08 16.11
N MET A 250 4.83 15.43 14.94
CA MET A 250 3.82 14.43 14.58
C MET A 250 3.91 13.19 15.47
N ASP A 251 5.10 12.78 15.87
CA ASP A 251 5.30 11.70 16.83
C ASP A 251 4.74 12.01 18.23
N GLN A 252 4.83 13.27 18.66
CA GLN A 252 4.25 13.74 19.92
C GLN A 252 2.71 13.91 19.86
N HIS A 253 2.17 14.14 18.66
CA HIS A 253 0.74 14.41 18.42
C HIS A 253 0.15 13.37 17.46
N ARG A 254 0.41 12.09 17.73
CA ARG A 254 -0.05 10.98 16.88
C ARG A 254 -1.57 10.99 16.76
N GLU A 255 -2.03 10.68 15.55
CA GLU A 255 -3.41 10.28 15.29
C GLU A 255 -3.82 9.17 16.27
N SER A 256 -5.05 9.20 16.77
CA SER A 256 -5.54 8.13 17.63
C SER A 256 -5.63 6.80 16.87
N THR A 257 -5.43 5.68 17.57
CA THR A 257 -5.59 4.35 16.95
C THR A 257 -7.00 4.15 16.40
N GLU A 258 -8.00 4.73 17.05
CA GLU A 258 -9.40 4.67 16.62
C GLU A 258 -9.61 5.40 15.29
N ASP A 259 -9.13 6.63 15.15
CA ASP A 259 -9.25 7.43 13.91
C ASP A 259 -8.51 6.73 12.76
N TYR A 260 -7.30 6.23 13.03
CA TYR A 260 -6.53 5.46 12.06
C TYR A 260 -7.29 4.20 11.58
N VAL A 261 -7.83 3.42 12.50
CA VAL A 261 -8.56 2.19 12.18
C VAL A 261 -9.84 2.49 11.42
N ASN A 262 -10.62 3.49 11.84
CA ASN A 262 -11.86 3.88 11.15
C ASN A 262 -11.60 4.32 9.71
N ARG A 263 -10.58 5.15 9.48
CA ARG A 263 -10.16 5.57 8.13
C ARG A 263 -9.69 4.39 7.30
N THR A 264 -8.92 3.48 7.89
CA THR A 264 -8.39 2.30 7.19
C THR A 264 -9.50 1.31 6.83
N ILE A 265 -10.47 1.10 7.71
CA ILE A 265 -11.65 0.26 7.41
C ILE A 265 -12.40 0.82 6.21
N GLN A 266 -12.63 2.13 6.14
CA GLN A 266 -13.28 2.77 5.01
C GLN A 266 -12.53 2.47 3.71
N PHE A 267 -11.22 2.69 3.67
CA PHE A 267 -10.40 2.43 2.48
C PHE A 267 -10.44 0.95 2.06
N ILE A 268 -10.32 0.03 3.02
CA ILE A 268 -10.39 -1.42 2.74
C ILE A 268 -11.76 -1.79 2.19
N THR A 269 -12.83 -1.23 2.75
CA THR A 269 -14.19 -1.49 2.30
C THR A 269 -14.42 -0.98 0.88
N ASP A 270 -13.96 0.23 0.58
CA ASP A 270 -14.05 0.82 -0.76
C ASP A 270 -13.25 0.00 -1.80
N ALA A 271 -12.04 -0.42 -1.42
CA ALA A 271 -11.22 -1.28 -2.28
C ALA A 271 -11.86 -2.65 -2.52
N GLN A 272 -12.47 -3.24 -1.50
CA GLN A 272 -13.20 -4.50 -1.63
C GLN A 272 -14.44 -4.35 -2.52
N TYR A 273 -15.17 -3.25 -2.39
CA TYR A 273 -16.32 -2.97 -3.23
C TYR A 273 -15.93 -2.87 -4.72
N ILE A 274 -14.85 -2.13 -5.02
CA ILE A 274 -14.32 -2.03 -6.40
C ILE A 274 -13.88 -3.40 -6.91
N TYR A 275 -13.22 -4.20 -6.07
CA TYR A 275 -12.80 -5.55 -6.44
C TYR A 275 -14.01 -6.42 -6.81
N ILE A 276 -15.05 -6.43 -5.98
CA ILE A 276 -16.29 -7.21 -6.24
C ILE A 276 -16.95 -6.73 -7.53
N GLN A 277 -17.05 -5.42 -7.76
CA GLN A 277 -17.63 -4.90 -9.00
C GLN A 277 -16.84 -5.35 -10.25
N ASN A 278 -15.51 -5.30 -10.20
CA ASN A 278 -14.67 -5.74 -11.31
C ASN A 278 -14.81 -7.25 -11.57
N GLU A 279 -14.87 -8.07 -10.53
CA GLU A 279 -15.11 -9.51 -10.66
C GLU A 279 -16.50 -9.78 -11.25
N MET A 280 -17.53 -9.08 -10.74
CA MET A 280 -18.89 -9.18 -11.27
C MET A 280 -18.93 -8.80 -12.74
N GLN A 281 -18.33 -7.67 -13.14
CA GLN A 281 -18.28 -7.25 -14.53
C GLN A 281 -17.55 -8.30 -15.41
N SER A 282 -16.45 -8.85 -14.94
CA SER A 282 -15.73 -9.91 -15.64
C SER A 282 -16.59 -11.17 -15.85
N ILE A 283 -17.42 -11.50 -14.86
CA ILE A 283 -18.38 -12.61 -14.98
C ILE A 283 -19.45 -12.30 -16.02
N LEU A 284 -20.06 -11.10 -15.95
CA LEU A 284 -21.10 -10.67 -16.91
C LEU A 284 -20.57 -10.66 -18.35
N ASP A 285 -19.35 -10.14 -18.55
CA ASP A 285 -18.69 -10.12 -19.87
C ASP A 285 -18.43 -11.55 -20.38
N THR A 286 -18.00 -12.45 -19.50
CA THR A 286 -17.76 -13.86 -19.83
C THR A 286 -19.04 -14.57 -20.23
N LEU A 287 -20.15 -14.29 -19.54
CA LEU A 287 -21.45 -14.86 -19.81
C LEU A 287 -22.20 -14.16 -20.97
N GLN A 288 -21.67 -13.03 -21.46
CA GLN A 288 -22.29 -12.16 -22.46
C GLN A 288 -23.71 -11.74 -22.07
N ILE A 289 -23.93 -11.45 -20.79
CA ILE A 289 -25.18 -10.94 -20.23
C ILE A 289 -24.95 -9.59 -19.58
N ASN A 290 -26.00 -8.80 -19.41
CA ASN A 290 -25.95 -7.56 -18.66
C ASN A 290 -26.38 -7.79 -17.18
N GLU A 291 -26.21 -6.77 -16.35
CA GLU A 291 -26.54 -6.80 -14.93
C GLU A 291 -28.03 -7.11 -14.69
N GLU A 292 -28.95 -6.52 -15.48
CA GLU A 292 -30.38 -6.75 -15.39
C GLU A 292 -30.77 -8.22 -15.66
N GLN A 293 -30.16 -8.81 -16.68
CA GLN A 293 -30.36 -10.24 -16.99
C GLN A 293 -29.83 -11.18 -15.90
N PHE A 294 -28.73 -10.77 -15.26
CA PHE A 294 -28.18 -11.50 -14.11
C PHE A 294 -29.13 -11.41 -12.91
N GLU A 295 -29.62 -10.20 -12.58
CA GLU A 295 -30.57 -10.01 -11.47
C GLU A 295 -31.87 -10.79 -11.70
N GLU A 296 -32.44 -10.75 -12.92
CA GLU A 296 -33.62 -11.55 -13.26
C GLU A 296 -33.40 -13.05 -13.04
N ALA A 297 -32.23 -13.57 -13.47
CA ALA A 297 -31.88 -14.98 -13.29
C ALA A 297 -31.70 -15.32 -11.79
N TYR A 298 -31.09 -14.42 -11.02
CA TYR A 298 -30.88 -14.58 -9.59
C TYR A 298 -32.19 -14.55 -8.80
N ILE A 299 -33.10 -13.63 -9.11
CA ILE A 299 -34.44 -13.56 -8.50
C ILE A 299 -35.24 -14.84 -8.80
N GLN A 300 -35.22 -15.32 -10.04
CA GLN A 300 -35.86 -16.58 -10.41
C GLN A 300 -35.26 -17.79 -9.66
N PHE A 301 -33.95 -17.79 -9.45
CA PHE A 301 -33.26 -18.81 -8.69
C PHE A 301 -33.72 -18.78 -7.22
N GLN A 302 -33.77 -17.61 -6.57
CA GLN A 302 -34.25 -17.46 -5.18
C GLN A 302 -35.71 -17.88 -5.02
N GLN A 303 -36.57 -17.45 -5.94
CA GLN A 303 -38.01 -17.85 -5.92
C GLN A 303 -38.18 -19.35 -6.06
N ASN A 304 -37.36 -20.01 -6.86
CA ASN A 304 -37.38 -21.47 -6.97
C ASN A 304 -36.83 -22.18 -5.72
N GLN A 305 -36.01 -21.52 -4.90
CA GLN A 305 -35.58 -22.04 -3.60
C GLN A 305 -36.69 -22.03 -2.55
N GLU A 306 -37.55 -21.02 -2.54
CA GLU A 306 -38.65 -20.92 -1.58
C GLU A 306 -39.76 -21.97 -1.78
N VAL A 307 -39.82 -22.57 -2.97
CA VAL A 307 -40.94 -23.45 -3.37
C VAL A 307 -40.70 -24.94 -3.13
N SER A 308 -39.48 -25.39 -2.82
CA SER A 308 -39.20 -26.81 -2.63
C SER A 308 -38.28 -27.13 -1.44
N ALA A 309 -38.62 -28.22 -0.67
CA ALA A 309 -37.75 -28.73 0.39
C ALA A 309 -36.39 -29.26 -0.13
N GLU A 310 -36.21 -29.45 -1.43
CA GLU A 310 -34.95 -29.72 -2.12
C GLU A 310 -34.07 -28.46 -2.17
N ALA A 311 -34.62 -27.27 -1.96
CA ALA A 311 -33.91 -25.99 -2.00
C ALA A 311 -32.86 -25.83 -0.91
N GLN A 312 -32.91 -26.60 0.18
CA GLN A 312 -31.83 -26.60 1.18
C GLN A 312 -30.54 -27.24 0.70
N LEU A 313 -30.60 -28.04 -0.37
CA LEU A 313 -29.42 -28.60 -1.04
C LEU A 313 -28.81 -27.67 -2.09
N LEU A 314 -29.51 -26.60 -2.47
CA LEU A 314 -29.11 -25.63 -3.52
C LEU A 314 -28.23 -24.46 -3.00
N ASN A 315 -27.86 -24.46 -1.74
CA ASN A 315 -26.89 -23.48 -1.19
C ASN A 315 -25.43 -23.71 -1.65
N ASP A 316 -25.22 -24.61 -2.61
CA ASP A 316 -23.92 -24.85 -3.17
C ASP A 316 -23.74 -24.01 -4.47
N SER A 317 -22.68 -23.22 -4.50
CA SER A 317 -22.26 -22.41 -5.66
C SER A 317 -22.22 -23.20 -6.97
N ASN A 318 -21.89 -24.50 -6.91
CA ASN A 318 -21.88 -25.39 -8.07
C ASN A 318 -23.27 -25.60 -8.67
N GLN A 319 -24.32 -25.51 -7.88
CA GLN A 319 -25.70 -25.75 -8.37
C GLN A 319 -26.28 -24.48 -9.00
N LEU A 320 -25.98 -23.30 -8.44
CA LEU A 320 -26.28 -22.02 -9.10
C LEU A 320 -25.58 -21.93 -10.46
N PHE A 321 -24.30 -22.29 -10.53
CA PHE A 321 -23.55 -22.34 -11.78
C PHE A 321 -24.17 -23.32 -12.79
N ASN A 322 -24.58 -24.51 -12.35
CA ASN A 322 -25.24 -25.49 -13.23
C ASN A 322 -26.62 -25.00 -13.69
N TYR A 323 -27.38 -24.31 -12.83
CA TYR A 323 -28.65 -23.69 -13.21
C TYR A 323 -28.46 -22.62 -14.26
N LEU A 324 -27.52 -21.71 -14.05
CA LEU A 324 -27.16 -20.67 -15.02
C LEU A 324 -26.62 -21.29 -16.33
N LYS A 325 -25.87 -22.36 -16.22
CA LYS A 325 -25.37 -23.14 -17.37
C LYS A 325 -26.50 -23.76 -18.19
N GLN A 326 -27.52 -24.35 -17.54
CA GLN A 326 -28.69 -24.90 -18.24
C GLN A 326 -29.50 -23.79 -18.92
N LYS A 327 -29.70 -22.64 -18.26
CA LYS A 327 -30.43 -21.49 -18.82
C LYS A 327 -29.71 -20.81 -19.98
N ARG A 328 -28.39 -20.90 -20.01
CA ARG A 328 -27.51 -20.21 -21.00
C ARG A 328 -26.51 -21.19 -21.62
N LYS A 329 -26.94 -22.42 -21.88
CA LYS A 329 -26.10 -23.51 -22.40
C LYS A 329 -25.32 -23.08 -23.65
N ASP A 330 -25.98 -22.35 -24.57
CA ASP A 330 -25.36 -21.92 -25.83
C ASP A 330 -24.23 -20.92 -25.60
N ILE A 331 -24.31 -20.08 -24.56
CA ILE A 331 -23.30 -19.08 -24.20
C ILE A 331 -22.13 -19.77 -23.51
N LEU A 332 -22.41 -20.69 -22.58
CA LEU A 332 -21.38 -21.40 -21.80
C LEU A 332 -20.64 -22.47 -22.61
N ASP A 333 -21.30 -23.11 -23.56
CA ASP A 333 -20.68 -24.08 -24.45
C ASP A 333 -19.70 -23.41 -25.44
N ASN A 334 -19.93 -22.13 -25.76
CA ASN A 334 -19.02 -21.29 -26.55
C ASN A 334 -17.96 -20.56 -25.69
N ALA A 335 -18.10 -20.50 -24.38
CA ALA A 335 -17.14 -19.90 -23.44
C ALA A 335 -15.94 -20.86 -23.19
N TYR A 336 -15.31 -21.33 -24.25
CA TYR A 336 -14.18 -22.27 -24.21
C TYR A 336 -12.88 -21.68 -23.62
N ILE A 337 -12.90 -20.43 -23.15
CA ILE A 337 -11.73 -19.66 -22.71
C ILE A 337 -11.80 -19.22 -21.25
N MET A 338 -12.51 -19.97 -20.41
CA MET A 338 -12.29 -19.75 -18.96
C MET A 338 -10.98 -20.39 -18.55
N THR A 339 -10.00 -19.60 -18.12
CA THR A 339 -8.79 -20.12 -17.47
C THR A 339 -9.18 -20.89 -16.21
N TYR A 340 -8.33 -21.82 -15.79
CA TYR A 340 -8.56 -22.61 -14.57
C TYR A 340 -8.82 -21.71 -13.34
N ASP A 341 -8.07 -20.59 -13.24
CA ASP A 341 -8.18 -19.62 -12.16
C ASP A 341 -9.53 -18.87 -12.17
N MET A 342 -10.07 -18.55 -13.34
CA MET A 342 -11.42 -17.96 -13.45
C MET A 342 -12.51 -18.94 -13.03
N ARG A 343 -12.34 -20.22 -13.33
CA ARG A 343 -13.28 -21.28 -12.90
C ARG A 343 -13.25 -21.49 -11.40
N GLU A 344 -12.09 -21.44 -10.79
CA GLU A 344 -11.91 -21.51 -9.33
C GLU A 344 -12.47 -20.26 -8.65
N SER A 345 -12.24 -19.08 -9.20
CA SER A 345 -12.80 -17.82 -8.71
C SER A 345 -14.33 -17.87 -8.76
N LEU A 346 -14.92 -18.33 -9.86
CA LEU A 346 -16.37 -18.50 -9.97
C LEU A 346 -16.94 -19.53 -8.98
N ARG A 347 -16.21 -20.64 -8.74
CA ARG A 347 -16.56 -21.63 -7.73
C ARG A 347 -16.57 -21.08 -6.31
N ASN A 348 -15.70 -20.11 -6.02
CA ASN A 348 -15.54 -19.53 -4.69
C ASN A 348 -16.46 -18.32 -4.47
N TYR A 349 -17.06 -17.78 -5.53
CA TYR A 349 -17.94 -16.60 -5.51
C TYR A 349 -19.44 -16.95 -5.59
N LEU A 350 -19.77 -18.03 -6.22
CA LEU A 350 -21.13 -18.57 -6.32
C LEU A 350 -21.35 -19.68 -5.31
#